data_71c8110154a928744ed1dbc2a96c0762
#
_entry.id   71c8110154a928744ed1dbc2a96c0762
#
_cell.length_a   1.000
_cell.length_b   1.000
_cell.length_c   1.000
_cell.angle_alpha   90.00
_cell.angle_beta   90.00
_cell.angle_gamma   90.00
#
_symmetry.space_group_name_H-M   'P 1'
#
loop_
_entity.id
_entity.type
_entity.pdbx_description
1 polymer ?
#
loop_
_entity_poly.entity_id
_entity_poly.type
_entity_poly.pdbx_seq_one_letter_code
_entity_poly.pdbx_strand_id
1 'polypeptide(L)'
;MKNLKYVLASFIFVMGVYFLFNTFIKEEAMPKVKLTTSYGDIVLELDQENAPISTENFLSYVESGFYNETIFHRVISGFMIQGGGHLEDMTAKDADLEPITNEANNGLRNDRGTVAMARTAYPHSATSQFFINHKDNDFLNFRTNQVEEGWGYAVFGKVTEGMDVVDKIADVQTTAVSYYQDVPVEAIKILEAEVID
;
A
#
# COMPACT_ATOMS: atom_id res chain seq x y z
N MET A 1 4.08 -44.30 43.65
CA MET A 1 2.88 -43.43 43.54
C MET A 1 3.16 -41.93 43.71
N LYS A 2 4.17 -41.49 44.46
CA LYS A 2 4.51 -40.05 44.58
C LYS A 2 5.04 -39.42 43.26
N ASN A 3 5.86 -40.12 42.49
CA ASN A 3 6.48 -39.60 41.28
C ASN A 3 5.50 -39.39 40.11
N LEU A 4 4.39 -40.14 40.05
CA LEU A 4 3.36 -40.01 39.02
C LEU A 4 2.58 -38.69 39.13
N LYS A 5 2.38 -38.18 40.36
CA LYS A 5 1.70 -36.90 40.60
C LYS A 5 2.51 -35.70 40.12
N TYR A 6 3.83 -35.75 40.25
CA TYR A 6 4.72 -34.67 39.78
C TYR A 6 4.83 -34.65 38.25
N VAL A 7 4.84 -35.83 37.61
CA VAL A 7 4.85 -35.94 36.14
C VAL A 7 3.54 -35.39 35.56
N LEU A 8 2.39 -35.71 36.17
CA LEU A 8 1.09 -35.19 35.72
C LEU A 8 0.98 -33.68 35.91
N ALA A 9 1.46 -33.14 37.04
CA ALA A 9 1.46 -31.69 37.31
C ALA A 9 2.37 -30.92 36.34
N SER A 10 3.55 -31.47 36.00
CA SER A 10 4.45 -30.88 35.01
C SER A 10 3.83 -30.86 33.60
N PHE A 11 3.10 -31.93 33.22
CA PHE A 11 2.44 -31.99 31.90
C PHE A 11 1.30 -31.00 31.79
N ILE A 12 0.49 -30.82 32.86
CA ILE A 12 -0.59 -29.83 32.90
C ILE A 12 -0.04 -28.41 32.85
N PHE A 13 1.09 -28.14 33.53
CA PHE A 13 1.72 -26.81 33.51
C PHE A 13 2.29 -26.48 32.12
N VAL A 14 2.97 -27.42 31.46
CA VAL A 14 3.52 -27.23 30.09
C VAL A 14 2.40 -27.03 29.09
N MET A 15 1.31 -27.81 29.17
CA MET A 15 0.13 -27.65 28.33
C MET A 15 -0.58 -26.31 28.57
N GLY A 16 -0.67 -25.88 29.84
CA GLY A 16 -1.25 -24.57 30.20
C GLY A 16 -0.42 -23.41 29.66
N VAL A 17 0.90 -23.47 29.74
CA VAL A 17 1.81 -22.47 29.17
C VAL A 17 1.75 -22.47 27.64
N TYR A 18 1.69 -23.64 27.00
CA TYR A 18 1.54 -23.78 25.55
C TYR A 18 0.19 -23.22 25.06
N PHE A 19 -0.89 -23.47 25.80
CA PHE A 19 -2.21 -22.92 25.49
C PHE A 19 -2.28 -21.40 25.71
N LEU A 20 -1.66 -20.88 26.77
CA LEU A 20 -1.54 -19.44 27.00
C LEU A 20 -0.66 -18.76 25.93
N PHE A 21 0.42 -19.41 25.49
CA PHE A 21 1.28 -18.86 24.43
C PHE A 21 0.55 -18.82 23.09
N ASN A 22 -0.23 -19.85 22.73
CA ASN A 22 -1.02 -19.88 21.50
C ASN A 22 -2.24 -18.93 21.51
N THR A 23 -2.76 -18.55 22.69
CA THR A 23 -3.86 -17.57 22.77
C THR A 23 -3.36 -16.12 22.66
N PHE A 24 -2.06 -15.86 22.75
CA PHE A 24 -1.47 -14.53 22.59
C PHE A 24 -0.95 -14.24 21.18
N ILE A 25 -0.83 -15.24 20.32
CA ILE A 25 -0.58 -15.01 18.88
C ILE A 25 -1.96 -14.92 18.19
N LYS A 26 -2.68 -13.84 18.43
CA LYS A 26 -3.70 -13.40 17.50
C LYS A 26 -2.91 -12.89 16.29
N GLU A 27 -2.88 -13.65 15.22
CA GLU A 27 -2.43 -13.17 13.92
C GLU A 27 -3.32 -11.96 13.60
N GLU A 28 -2.78 -10.75 13.76
CA GLU A 28 -3.54 -9.55 13.40
C GLU A 28 -3.79 -9.64 11.91
N ALA A 29 -5.07 -9.67 11.54
CA ALA A 29 -5.44 -9.69 10.13
C ALA A 29 -4.82 -8.46 9.45
N MET A 30 -4.20 -8.67 8.29
CA MET A 30 -3.63 -7.57 7.50
C MET A 30 -4.72 -6.53 7.22
N PRO A 31 -4.47 -5.24 7.48
CA PRO A 31 -5.46 -4.19 7.24
C PRO A 31 -5.88 -4.18 5.77
N LYS A 32 -7.17 -3.99 5.52
CA LYS A 32 -7.70 -3.82 4.18
C LYS A 32 -8.29 -2.44 3.99
N VAL A 33 -8.08 -1.89 2.81
CA VAL A 33 -8.64 -0.60 2.41
C VAL A 33 -9.40 -0.77 1.10
N LYS A 34 -10.65 -0.30 1.10
CA LYS A 34 -11.44 -0.20 -0.12
C LYS A 34 -11.34 1.22 -0.70
N LEU A 35 -10.96 1.32 -1.95
CA LEU A 35 -11.02 2.54 -2.75
C LEU A 35 -12.25 2.45 -3.65
N THR A 36 -13.28 3.21 -3.34
CA THR A 36 -14.43 3.39 -4.24
C THR A 36 -14.06 4.43 -5.28
N THR A 37 -13.93 4.01 -6.53
CA THR A 37 -13.54 4.90 -7.62
C THR A 37 -14.69 5.14 -8.60
N SER A 38 -14.54 6.15 -9.46
CA SER A 38 -15.50 6.39 -10.56
C SER A 38 -15.54 5.26 -11.61
N TYR A 39 -14.63 4.28 -11.54
CA TYR A 39 -14.54 3.11 -12.42
C TYR A 39 -14.91 1.78 -11.74
N GLY A 40 -15.15 1.79 -10.42
CA GLY A 40 -15.47 0.64 -9.59
C GLY A 40 -14.59 0.56 -8.36
N ASP A 41 -14.77 -0.49 -7.58
CA ASP A 41 -14.08 -0.68 -6.30
C ASP A 41 -12.76 -1.41 -6.50
N ILE A 42 -11.74 -1.01 -5.72
CA ILE A 42 -10.44 -1.67 -5.62
C ILE A 42 -10.19 -1.94 -4.15
N VAL A 43 -9.92 -3.19 -3.77
CA VAL A 43 -9.57 -3.56 -2.40
C VAL A 43 -8.06 -3.83 -2.32
N LEU A 44 -7.41 -3.14 -1.39
CA LEU A 44 -6.00 -3.28 -1.07
C LEU A 44 -5.86 -4.04 0.26
N GLU A 45 -5.01 -5.06 0.30
CA GLU A 45 -4.51 -5.67 1.53
C GLU A 45 -3.11 -5.13 1.81
N LEU A 46 -2.92 -4.55 2.99
CA LEU A 46 -1.70 -3.84 3.35
C LEU A 46 -0.76 -4.74 4.16
N ASP A 47 0.52 -4.73 3.82
CA ASP A 47 1.55 -5.57 4.47
C ASP A 47 2.19 -4.79 5.65
N GLN A 48 1.49 -4.77 6.77
CA GLN A 48 1.94 -4.08 7.98
C GLN A 48 3.19 -4.75 8.61
N GLU A 49 3.42 -6.02 8.34
CA GLU A 49 4.58 -6.74 8.86
C GLU A 49 5.88 -6.29 8.18
N ASN A 50 5.87 -6.22 6.84
CA ASN A 50 7.05 -5.93 6.04
C ASN A 50 7.19 -4.45 5.67
N ALA A 51 6.11 -3.65 5.75
CA ALA A 51 6.10 -2.23 5.44
C ALA A 51 5.29 -1.42 6.48
N PRO A 52 5.65 -1.48 7.77
CA PRO A 52 4.87 -0.85 8.84
C PRO A 52 4.75 0.66 8.69
N ILE A 53 5.81 1.36 8.31
CA ILE A 53 5.82 2.84 8.19
C ILE A 53 4.95 3.29 7.03
N SER A 54 5.08 2.64 5.86
CA SER A 54 4.30 2.96 4.67
C SER A 54 2.82 2.64 4.87
N THR A 55 2.52 1.50 5.54
CA THR A 55 1.15 1.09 5.88
C THR A 55 0.50 2.07 6.84
N GLU A 56 1.17 2.43 7.95
CA GLU A 56 0.65 3.38 8.93
C GLU A 56 0.40 4.77 8.30
N ASN A 57 1.34 5.24 7.48
CA ASN A 57 1.21 6.49 6.73
C ASN A 57 -0.02 6.47 5.81
N PHE A 58 -0.19 5.40 5.02
CA PHE A 58 -1.33 5.27 4.11
C PHE A 58 -2.65 5.21 4.87
N LEU A 59 -2.74 4.42 5.95
CA LEU A 59 -3.93 4.33 6.82
C LEU A 59 -4.29 5.69 7.44
N SER A 60 -3.31 6.46 7.90
CA SER A 60 -3.54 7.81 8.45
C SER A 60 -4.20 8.74 7.43
N TYR A 61 -3.81 8.68 6.16
CA TYR A 61 -4.46 9.43 5.09
C TYR A 61 -5.86 8.88 4.74
N VAL A 62 -6.08 7.57 4.82
CA VAL A 62 -7.41 6.96 4.65
C VAL A 62 -8.36 7.43 5.75
N GLU A 63 -7.95 7.27 7.01
CA GLU A 63 -8.75 7.61 8.20
C GLU A 63 -9.10 9.10 8.30
N SER A 64 -8.20 9.97 7.85
CA SER A 64 -8.46 11.41 7.76
C SER A 64 -9.39 11.81 6.60
N GLY A 65 -9.75 10.86 5.71
CA GLY A 65 -10.52 11.13 4.49
C GLY A 65 -9.73 11.91 3.44
N PHE A 66 -8.40 11.97 3.57
CA PHE A 66 -7.54 12.73 2.66
C PHE A 66 -7.69 12.29 1.20
N TYR A 67 -7.82 10.98 0.93
CA TYR A 67 -7.91 10.47 -0.44
C TYR A 67 -9.26 10.76 -1.12
N ASN A 68 -10.31 11.13 -0.37
CA ASN A 68 -11.61 11.43 -0.95
C ASN A 68 -11.51 12.62 -1.90
N GLU A 69 -12.12 12.48 -3.08
CA GLU A 69 -12.08 13.41 -4.22
C GLU A 69 -10.70 13.62 -4.86
N THR A 70 -9.67 12.87 -4.46
CA THR A 70 -8.41 12.85 -5.22
C THR A 70 -8.57 12.02 -6.49
N ILE A 71 -7.62 12.16 -7.43
CA ILE A 71 -7.67 11.47 -8.72
C ILE A 71 -6.45 10.57 -8.94
N PHE A 72 -6.61 9.58 -9.83
CA PHE A 72 -5.47 8.97 -10.50
C PHE A 72 -4.98 9.94 -11.58
N HIS A 73 -4.00 10.76 -11.23
CA HIS A 73 -3.52 11.89 -12.05
C HIS A 73 -2.47 11.49 -13.08
N ARG A 74 -1.92 10.26 -13.00
CA ARG A 74 -0.95 9.73 -13.96
C ARG A 74 -1.21 8.27 -14.22
N VAL A 75 -1.48 7.91 -15.47
CA VAL A 75 -1.84 6.57 -15.90
C VAL A 75 -1.01 6.18 -17.11
N ILE A 76 -0.25 5.10 -17.01
CA ILE A 76 0.54 4.54 -18.09
C ILE A 76 0.23 3.07 -18.25
N SER A 77 -0.44 2.69 -19.35
CA SER A 77 -0.74 1.31 -19.67
C SER A 77 0.54 0.47 -19.76
N GLY A 78 0.51 -0.74 -19.21
CA GLY A 78 1.69 -1.60 -19.15
C GLY A 78 2.79 -1.13 -18.19
N PHE A 79 2.46 -0.18 -17.28
CA PHE A 79 3.37 0.28 -16.24
C PHE A 79 2.65 0.42 -14.88
N MET A 80 1.92 1.51 -14.63
CA MET A 80 1.26 1.76 -13.34
C MET A 80 0.13 2.79 -13.47
N ILE A 81 -0.73 2.86 -12.44
CA ILE A 81 -1.67 3.96 -12.21
C ILE A 81 -1.29 4.65 -10.90
N GLN A 82 -1.09 5.98 -10.91
CA GLN A 82 -0.64 6.77 -9.77
C GLN A 82 -1.69 7.79 -9.36
N GLY A 83 -1.97 7.86 -8.05
CA GLY A 83 -2.97 8.75 -7.48
C GLY A 83 -2.64 9.25 -6.07
N GLY A 84 -3.66 9.82 -5.40
CA GLY A 84 -3.59 10.19 -3.99
C GLY A 84 -2.87 11.51 -3.70
N GLY A 85 -2.76 12.43 -4.66
CA GLY A 85 -2.07 13.69 -4.40
C GLY A 85 -2.63 14.90 -5.14
N HIS A 86 -3.62 14.73 -6.02
CA HIS A 86 -4.17 15.81 -6.84
C HIS A 86 -5.70 15.77 -6.86
N LEU A 87 -6.31 16.93 -6.97
CA LEU A 87 -7.73 17.12 -7.25
C LEU A 87 -8.00 17.10 -8.76
N GLU A 88 -9.27 17.09 -9.17
CA GLU A 88 -9.69 17.02 -10.58
C GLU A 88 -9.11 18.14 -11.46
N ASP A 89 -8.90 19.33 -10.90
CA ASP A 89 -8.31 20.48 -11.58
C ASP A 89 -6.75 20.44 -11.64
N MET A 90 -6.15 19.32 -11.24
CA MET A 90 -4.70 19.10 -11.10
C MET A 90 -4.04 19.93 -10.01
N THR A 91 -4.81 20.60 -9.15
CA THR A 91 -4.27 21.23 -7.92
C THR A 91 -3.75 20.15 -7.00
N ALA A 92 -2.51 20.31 -6.52
CA ALA A 92 -1.97 19.43 -5.50
C ALA A 92 -2.76 19.57 -4.19
N LYS A 93 -3.17 18.45 -3.60
CA LYS A 93 -3.76 18.43 -2.26
C LYS A 93 -2.64 18.40 -1.24
N ASP A 94 -2.56 19.41 -0.38
CA ASP A 94 -1.49 19.52 0.60
C ASP A 94 -1.53 18.32 1.56
N ALA A 95 -0.42 17.60 1.60
CA ALA A 95 -0.24 16.48 2.52
C ALA A 95 0.22 17.02 3.88
N ASP A 96 -0.61 16.82 4.92
CA ASP A 96 -0.35 17.35 6.27
C ASP A 96 0.71 16.56 7.05
N LEU A 97 1.11 15.39 6.56
CA LEU A 97 2.11 14.55 7.22
C LEU A 97 3.51 14.76 6.64
N GLU A 98 4.51 14.64 7.51
CA GLU A 98 5.92 14.68 7.12
C GLU A 98 6.30 13.50 6.21
N PRO A 99 7.31 13.67 5.33
CA PRO A 99 7.82 12.58 4.51
C PRO A 99 8.32 11.39 5.33
N ILE A 100 8.06 10.19 4.85
CA ILE A 100 8.40 8.95 5.53
C ILE A 100 9.70 8.32 5.05
N THR A 101 10.29 7.47 5.91
CA THR A 101 11.42 6.63 5.54
C THR A 101 11.01 5.61 4.49
N ASN A 102 11.83 5.46 3.44
CA ASN A 102 11.61 4.49 2.39
C ASN A 102 11.93 3.07 2.89
N GLU A 103 10.97 2.16 2.77
CA GLU A 103 11.07 0.76 3.18
C GLU A 103 11.26 -0.21 1.99
N ALA A 104 11.71 0.28 0.83
CA ALA A 104 11.83 -0.58 -0.36
C ALA A 104 12.83 -1.75 -0.20
N ASN A 105 13.66 -1.75 0.85
CA ASN A 105 14.55 -2.84 1.22
C ASN A 105 13.85 -3.96 2.02
N ASN A 106 12.52 -3.97 2.09
CA ASN A 106 11.69 -4.91 2.83
C ASN A 106 11.52 -6.29 2.15
N GLY A 107 12.10 -6.47 0.96
CA GLY A 107 12.01 -7.73 0.20
C GLY A 107 10.77 -7.87 -0.68
N LEU A 108 9.80 -6.95 -0.58
CA LEU A 108 8.63 -6.92 -1.45
C LEU A 108 9.02 -6.37 -2.83
N ARG A 109 8.34 -6.86 -3.87
CA ARG A 109 8.64 -6.54 -5.27
C ARG A 109 7.51 -5.74 -5.89
N ASN A 110 7.87 -4.87 -6.84
CA ASN A 110 6.92 -4.12 -7.64
C ASN A 110 6.31 -5.01 -8.76
N ASP A 111 5.70 -6.12 -8.36
CA ASP A 111 5.01 -7.05 -9.25
C ASP A 111 3.60 -6.53 -9.57
N ARG A 112 2.98 -7.03 -10.65
CA ARG A 112 1.61 -6.64 -11.03
C ARG A 112 0.63 -6.79 -9.86
N GLY A 113 -0.16 -5.74 -9.63
CA GLY A 113 -1.16 -5.68 -8.57
C GLY A 113 -0.63 -5.22 -7.22
N THR A 114 0.69 -5.03 -7.05
CA THR A 114 1.21 -4.45 -5.80
C THR A 114 1.00 -2.94 -5.75
N VAL A 115 0.86 -2.40 -4.54
CA VAL A 115 0.76 -0.97 -4.27
C VAL A 115 2.03 -0.48 -3.60
N ALA A 116 2.58 0.65 -4.10
CA ALA A 116 3.83 1.21 -3.63
C ALA A 116 3.74 2.73 -3.43
N MET A 117 4.57 3.27 -2.53
CA MET A 117 4.65 4.71 -2.28
C MET A 117 5.35 5.42 -3.45
N ALA A 118 4.71 6.45 -4.00
CA ALA A 118 5.36 7.37 -4.92
C ALA A 118 6.26 8.34 -4.14
N ARG A 119 7.34 8.78 -4.79
CA ARG A 119 8.34 9.69 -4.20
C ARG A 119 8.98 10.58 -5.26
N THR A 120 9.66 11.61 -4.81
CA THR A 120 10.54 12.43 -5.65
C THR A 120 11.87 11.69 -5.94
N ALA A 121 12.86 12.39 -6.48
CA ALA A 121 14.21 11.82 -6.65
C ALA A 121 14.85 11.41 -5.30
N TYR A 122 14.49 12.08 -4.21
CA TYR A 122 15.00 11.74 -2.88
C TYR A 122 14.33 10.47 -2.33
N PRO A 123 15.10 9.51 -1.82
CA PRO A 123 14.57 8.23 -1.34
C PRO A 123 13.49 8.35 -0.26
N HIS A 124 13.70 9.21 0.73
CA HIS A 124 12.86 9.40 1.91
C HIS A 124 11.95 10.63 1.75
N SER A 125 11.21 10.71 0.64
CA SER A 125 10.36 11.87 0.31
C SER A 125 8.90 11.51 0.02
N ALA A 126 8.51 10.27 0.28
CA ALA A 126 7.13 9.85 0.10
C ALA A 126 6.23 10.49 1.17
N THR A 127 5.04 10.95 0.75
CA THR A 127 3.98 11.47 1.62
C THR A 127 2.67 10.72 1.35
N SER A 128 1.72 11.30 0.62
CA SER A 128 0.39 10.73 0.37
C SER A 128 0.28 9.92 -0.91
N GLN A 129 1.10 10.23 -1.94
CA GLN A 129 0.93 9.63 -3.25
C GLN A 129 1.36 8.18 -3.30
N PHE A 130 0.58 7.36 -4.00
CA PHE A 130 0.84 5.94 -4.21
C PHE A 130 0.60 5.56 -5.67
N PHE A 131 1.07 4.38 -6.06
CA PHE A 131 0.74 3.81 -7.36
C PHE A 131 0.44 2.31 -7.24
N ILE A 132 -0.38 1.81 -8.16
CA ILE A 132 -0.66 0.40 -8.33
C ILE A 132 0.05 -0.08 -9.58
N ASN A 133 0.86 -1.12 -9.46
CA ASN A 133 1.61 -1.71 -10.56
C ASN A 133 0.65 -2.45 -11.51
N HIS A 134 0.57 -1.99 -12.78
CA HIS A 134 -0.21 -2.66 -13.82
C HIS A 134 0.56 -3.81 -14.48
N LYS A 135 1.87 -3.89 -14.27
CA LYS A 135 2.79 -4.88 -14.78
C LYS A 135 3.88 -5.15 -13.74
N ASP A 136 4.64 -6.23 -13.90
CA ASP A 136 5.88 -6.47 -13.14
C ASP A 136 6.93 -5.42 -13.54
N ASN A 137 7.34 -4.60 -12.57
CA ASN A 137 8.22 -3.46 -12.75
C ASN A 137 9.52 -3.66 -11.97
N ASP A 138 10.31 -4.68 -12.33
CA ASP A 138 11.55 -5.07 -11.65
C ASP A 138 12.55 -3.92 -11.47
N PHE A 139 12.56 -2.96 -12.38
CA PHE A 139 13.44 -1.79 -12.32
C PHE A 139 13.10 -0.81 -11.19
N LEU A 140 11.90 -0.93 -10.59
CA LEU A 140 11.47 -0.16 -9.42
C LEU A 140 11.87 -0.82 -8.10
N ASN A 141 12.37 -2.04 -8.12
CA ASN A 141 12.77 -2.76 -6.91
C ASN A 141 14.03 -2.18 -6.28
N PHE A 142 14.16 -2.34 -4.97
CA PHE A 142 15.37 -1.99 -4.24
C PHE A 142 16.59 -2.75 -4.78
N ARG A 143 17.69 -2.05 -4.95
CA ARG A 143 18.99 -2.61 -5.39
C ARG A 143 20.10 -2.34 -4.38
N THR A 144 20.17 -1.11 -3.86
CA THR A 144 21.18 -0.68 -2.90
C THR A 144 20.75 0.63 -2.22
N ASN A 145 21.22 0.86 -1.02
CA ASN A 145 21.07 2.12 -0.29
C ASN A 145 22.32 3.01 -0.36
N GLN A 146 23.31 2.66 -1.16
CA GLN A 146 24.54 3.42 -1.29
C GLN A 146 24.41 4.62 -2.23
N VAL A 147 23.42 4.60 -3.11
CA VAL A 147 23.09 5.68 -4.05
C VAL A 147 21.57 5.87 -4.09
N GLU A 148 21.12 7.10 -4.32
CA GLU A 148 19.69 7.45 -4.31
C GLU A 148 18.86 6.65 -5.34
N GLU A 149 19.40 6.43 -6.53
CA GLU A 149 18.74 5.67 -7.61
C GLU A 149 18.62 4.17 -7.30
N GLY A 150 19.35 3.68 -6.30
CA GLY A 150 19.33 2.28 -5.87
C GLY A 150 18.20 1.93 -4.91
N TRP A 151 17.58 2.93 -4.27
CA TRP A 151 16.56 2.71 -3.25
C TRP A 151 15.26 2.09 -3.78
N GLY A 152 14.85 2.38 -5.00
CA GLY A 152 13.59 1.87 -5.53
C GLY A 152 12.36 2.48 -4.86
N TYR A 153 11.21 1.75 -4.93
CA TYR A 153 9.91 2.19 -4.43
C TYR A 153 9.36 1.16 -3.45
N ALA A 154 8.94 1.64 -2.27
CA ALA A 154 8.48 0.79 -1.17
C ALA A 154 7.09 0.21 -1.47
N VAL A 155 7.02 -1.08 -1.77
CA VAL A 155 5.77 -1.84 -1.81
C VAL A 155 5.30 -2.02 -0.38
N PHE A 156 3.98 -1.76 -0.14
CA PHE A 156 3.37 -1.86 1.18
C PHE A 156 2.02 -2.61 1.17
N GLY A 157 1.64 -3.21 0.04
CA GLY A 157 0.41 -3.98 -0.08
C GLY A 157 0.16 -4.45 -1.50
N LYS A 158 -1.02 -5.03 -1.70
CA LYS A 158 -1.46 -5.57 -3.00
C LYS A 158 -2.97 -5.43 -3.18
N VAL A 159 -3.40 -5.38 -4.42
CA VAL A 159 -4.82 -5.50 -4.81
C VAL A 159 -5.27 -6.94 -4.58
N THR A 160 -6.33 -7.12 -3.80
CA THR A 160 -7.00 -8.43 -3.59
C THR A 160 -8.29 -8.55 -4.37
N GLU A 161 -8.96 -7.41 -4.64
CA GLU A 161 -10.18 -7.34 -5.46
C GLU A 161 -10.13 -6.10 -6.36
N GLY A 162 -10.74 -6.15 -7.54
CA GLY A 162 -10.82 -5.02 -8.46
C GLY A 162 -9.60 -4.83 -9.37
N MET A 163 -8.80 -5.88 -9.61
CA MET A 163 -7.70 -5.79 -10.57
C MET A 163 -8.19 -5.53 -12.00
N ASP A 164 -9.41 -5.95 -12.35
CA ASP A 164 -10.08 -5.61 -13.60
C ASP A 164 -10.47 -4.11 -13.68
N VAL A 165 -10.72 -3.48 -12.53
CA VAL A 165 -10.93 -2.01 -12.44
C VAL A 165 -9.60 -1.29 -12.70
N VAL A 166 -8.49 -1.77 -12.11
CA VAL A 166 -7.15 -1.25 -12.39
C VAL A 166 -6.82 -1.34 -13.89
N ASP A 167 -7.16 -2.47 -14.54
CA ASP A 167 -6.95 -2.64 -15.97
C ASP A 167 -7.77 -1.65 -16.80
N LYS A 168 -9.05 -1.46 -16.46
CA LYS A 168 -9.91 -0.46 -17.12
C LYS A 168 -9.36 0.96 -16.97
N ILE A 169 -8.85 1.30 -15.78
CA ILE A 169 -8.20 2.60 -15.53
C ILE A 169 -6.92 2.72 -16.37
N ALA A 170 -6.12 1.68 -16.43
CA ALA A 170 -4.86 1.70 -17.19
C ALA A 170 -5.04 1.83 -18.71
N ASP A 171 -6.22 1.50 -19.23
CA ASP A 171 -6.53 1.54 -20.67
C ASP A 171 -7.20 2.85 -21.13
N VAL A 172 -7.42 3.82 -20.23
CA VAL A 172 -8.04 5.09 -20.61
C VAL A 172 -7.11 5.94 -21.50
N GLN A 173 -7.70 6.85 -22.26
CA GLN A 173 -6.94 7.83 -23.01
C GLN A 173 -6.32 8.86 -22.07
N THR A 174 -5.05 9.18 -22.30
CA THR A 174 -4.29 10.17 -21.54
C THR A 174 -3.84 11.33 -22.42
N THR A 175 -3.54 12.45 -21.79
CA THR A 175 -3.08 13.68 -22.42
C THR A 175 -2.05 14.38 -21.54
N ALA A 176 -1.48 15.49 -22.03
CA ALA A 176 -0.66 16.38 -21.22
C ALA A 176 -1.51 17.55 -20.71
N VAL A 177 -1.40 17.85 -19.40
CA VAL A 177 -2.03 19.01 -18.76
C VAL A 177 -0.94 19.85 -18.09
N SER A 178 -0.67 21.04 -18.62
CA SER A 178 0.45 21.88 -18.19
C SER A 178 1.79 21.11 -18.30
N TYR A 179 2.50 20.90 -17.21
CA TYR A 179 3.76 20.12 -17.16
C TYR A 179 3.55 18.64 -16.78
N TYR A 180 2.32 18.23 -16.47
CA TYR A 180 2.00 16.83 -16.22
C TYR A 180 1.78 16.07 -17.51
N GLN A 181 2.34 14.87 -17.57
CA GLN A 181 2.17 13.94 -18.68
C GLN A 181 1.32 12.75 -18.23
N ASP A 182 0.74 12.03 -19.19
CA ASP A 182 -0.03 10.81 -18.95
C ASP A 182 -1.24 11.01 -18.02
N VAL A 183 -1.86 12.22 -18.06
CA VAL A 183 -3.06 12.56 -17.30
C VAL A 183 -4.28 12.00 -18.03
N PRO A 184 -5.18 11.23 -17.36
CA PRO A 184 -6.44 10.80 -17.96
C PRO A 184 -7.24 11.97 -18.52
N VAL A 185 -7.79 11.83 -19.75
CA VAL A 185 -8.62 12.87 -20.39
C VAL A 185 -9.88 13.15 -19.58
N GLU A 186 -10.47 12.10 -19.02
CA GLU A 186 -11.57 12.18 -18.05
C GLU A 186 -11.01 11.85 -16.68
N ALA A 187 -11.28 12.71 -15.69
CA ALA A 187 -10.77 12.53 -14.35
C ALA A 187 -11.26 11.23 -13.71
N ILE A 188 -10.35 10.42 -13.21
CA ILE A 188 -10.64 9.17 -12.51
C ILE A 188 -10.53 9.44 -11.02
N LYS A 189 -11.68 9.56 -10.34
CA LYS A 189 -11.75 9.94 -8.94
C LYS A 189 -11.69 8.75 -8.00
N ILE A 190 -11.03 8.95 -6.87
CA ILE A 190 -11.22 8.18 -5.66
C ILE A 190 -12.35 8.89 -4.90
N LEU A 191 -13.57 8.35 -4.98
CA LEU A 191 -14.76 8.94 -4.36
C LEU A 191 -14.68 8.79 -2.84
N GLU A 192 -14.21 7.63 -2.38
CA GLU A 192 -14.04 7.31 -0.97
C GLU A 192 -12.91 6.28 -0.79
N ALA A 193 -12.16 6.44 0.29
CA ALA A 193 -11.22 5.45 0.78
C ALA A 193 -11.56 5.11 2.23
N GLU A 194 -11.79 3.82 2.53
CA GLU A 194 -12.21 3.35 3.85
C GLU A 194 -11.47 2.08 4.26
N VAL A 195 -11.16 1.97 5.56
CA VAL A 195 -10.67 0.71 6.15
C VAL A 195 -11.85 -0.25 6.26
N ILE A 196 -11.66 -1.48 5.83
CA ILE A 196 -12.66 -2.55 5.89
C ILE A 196 -12.14 -3.75 6.68
N ASP A 197 -13.06 -4.59 7.20
CA ASP A 197 -12.75 -5.81 7.97
C ASP A 197 -12.30 -6.99 7.08
#